data_a8b6cb9d6c8eaaaa50914338fcc09466
#
_entry.id   a8b6cb9d6c8eaaaa50914338fcc09466
#
_cell.length_a   1.000
_cell.length_b   1.000
_cell.length_c   1.000
_cell.angle_alpha   90.00
_cell.angle_beta   90.00
_cell.angle_gamma   90.00
#
_symmetry.space_group_name_H-M   'P 1'
#
loop_
_entity.id
_entity.type
_entity.pdbx_description
1 polymer ?
#
loop_
_entity_poly.entity_id
_entity_poly.type
_entity_poly.pdbx_seq_one_letter_code
_entity_poly.pdbx_strand_id
1 'polypeptide(L)'
;MRISTAQIFDSGTRGIGRNQSDLYRLQNQMSSGRKMLTPADDPVASSQALILTQSKEVSAQFLRNQDTVKGQLGVVDAQLTALDDLMQNVRDKVVQAGNTTLSNADRGVIVKDLEASFSQLMGLANAQDGTGSYLFSGYQGSVKPFSVSDTGANYAGDDGQRLVQVDASRQMAGNIPGSELFEKIRNGNGTFVTSNGGNVDLSGINHGSAIIDKGLSLIHISEPTRPY
;
A
#
# COMPACT_ATOMS: atom_id res chain seq x y z
N MET A 1 51.98 -8.42 -62.62
CA MET A 1 51.93 -9.25 -61.40
C MET A 1 51.44 -10.64 -61.81
N ARG A 2 52.27 -11.70 -61.66
CA ARG A 2 51.82 -13.08 -61.91
C ARG A 2 51.17 -13.59 -60.61
N ILE A 3 49.85 -13.73 -60.61
CA ILE A 3 49.14 -14.37 -59.52
C ILE A 3 49.44 -15.86 -59.63
N SER A 4 50.02 -16.46 -58.57
CA SER A 4 50.32 -17.88 -58.51
C SER A 4 49.05 -18.70 -58.52
N THR A 5 49.03 -19.82 -59.30
CA THR A 5 47.87 -20.75 -59.38
C THR A 5 47.46 -21.26 -58.00
N ALA A 6 48.43 -21.43 -57.11
CA ALA A 6 48.22 -21.79 -55.70
C ALA A 6 47.40 -20.73 -54.95
N GLN A 7 47.62 -19.42 -55.21
CA GLN A 7 46.93 -18.31 -54.59
C GLN A 7 45.47 -18.21 -55.06
N ILE A 8 45.19 -18.57 -56.32
CA ILE A 8 43.81 -18.66 -56.85
C ILE A 8 43.06 -19.82 -56.19
N PHE A 9 43.73 -20.98 -56.05
CA PHE A 9 43.13 -22.16 -55.43
C PHE A 9 42.84 -21.92 -53.92
N ASP A 10 43.77 -21.31 -53.23
CA ASP A 10 43.65 -20.95 -51.82
C ASP A 10 42.55 -19.91 -51.55
N SER A 11 42.38 -18.94 -52.49
CA SER A 11 41.28 -17.98 -52.40
C SER A 11 39.92 -18.63 -52.66
N GLY A 12 39.86 -19.58 -53.60
CA GLY A 12 38.69 -20.37 -53.94
C GLY A 12 38.23 -21.25 -52.76
N THR A 13 39.14 -21.97 -52.16
CA THR A 13 38.90 -22.84 -50.99
C THR A 13 38.40 -22.02 -49.77
N ARG A 14 39.02 -20.86 -49.52
CA ARG A 14 38.57 -19.94 -48.47
C ARG A 14 37.18 -19.35 -48.76
N GLY A 15 36.86 -19.07 -50.04
CA GLY A 15 35.52 -18.62 -50.46
C GLY A 15 34.43 -19.66 -50.19
N ILE A 16 34.72 -20.92 -50.58
CA ILE A 16 33.80 -22.05 -50.31
C ILE A 16 33.57 -22.25 -48.79
N GLY A 17 34.65 -22.21 -48.00
CA GLY A 17 34.55 -22.35 -46.55
C GLY A 17 33.69 -21.23 -45.92
N ARG A 18 33.82 -19.97 -46.37
CA ARG A 18 32.98 -18.88 -45.89
C ARG A 18 31.51 -19.09 -46.29
N ASN A 19 31.26 -19.47 -47.52
CA ASN A 19 29.88 -19.72 -47.98
C ASN A 19 29.21 -20.85 -47.20
N GLN A 20 29.95 -21.92 -46.86
CA GLN A 20 29.42 -22.99 -46.02
C GLN A 20 29.12 -22.49 -44.61
N SER A 21 30.00 -21.71 -43.99
CA SER A 21 29.80 -21.14 -42.68
C SER A 21 28.57 -20.22 -42.65
N ASP A 22 28.41 -19.38 -43.66
CA ASP A 22 27.25 -18.49 -43.80
C ASP A 22 25.94 -19.27 -43.97
N LEU A 23 26.00 -20.37 -44.72
CA LEU A 23 24.84 -21.24 -44.92
C LEU A 23 24.39 -21.91 -43.63
N TYR A 24 25.33 -22.43 -42.81
CA TYR A 24 25.04 -22.97 -41.50
C TYR A 24 24.47 -21.92 -40.57
N ARG A 25 24.99 -20.69 -40.60
CA ARG A 25 24.45 -19.59 -39.79
C ARG A 25 23.03 -19.25 -40.17
N LEU A 26 22.72 -19.10 -41.45
CA LEU A 26 21.39 -18.85 -41.99
C LEU A 26 20.40 -19.97 -41.63
N GLN A 27 20.84 -21.23 -41.73
CA GLN A 27 20.02 -22.38 -41.38
C GLN A 27 19.67 -22.39 -39.89
N ASN A 28 20.61 -22.07 -39.00
CA ASN A 28 20.40 -21.95 -37.60
C ASN A 28 19.49 -20.76 -37.25
N GLN A 29 19.63 -19.62 -37.94
CA GLN A 29 18.74 -18.47 -37.78
C GLN A 29 17.29 -18.82 -38.21
N MET A 30 17.13 -19.52 -39.33
CA MET A 30 15.80 -19.99 -39.79
C MET A 30 15.19 -20.98 -38.79
N SER A 31 15.95 -21.95 -38.33
CA SER A 31 15.49 -22.96 -37.37
C SER A 31 15.09 -22.39 -36.03
N SER A 32 15.84 -21.40 -35.52
CA SER A 32 15.59 -20.75 -34.24
C SER A 32 14.57 -19.59 -34.31
N GLY A 33 14.28 -19.08 -35.52
CA GLY A 33 13.49 -17.89 -35.74
C GLY A 33 14.15 -16.60 -35.18
N ARG A 34 15.43 -16.66 -34.83
CA ARG A 34 16.19 -15.54 -34.25
C ARG A 34 17.24 -15.02 -35.21
N LYS A 35 17.28 -13.71 -35.44
CA LYS A 35 18.28 -13.05 -36.28
C LYS A 35 19.68 -13.12 -35.65
N MET A 36 19.77 -13.06 -34.32
CA MET A 36 21.03 -13.16 -33.56
C MET A 36 21.02 -14.46 -32.75
N LEU A 37 22.04 -15.26 -32.94
CA LEU A 37 22.27 -16.49 -32.17
C LEU A 37 23.34 -16.29 -31.10
N THR A 38 24.35 -15.50 -31.43
CA THR A 38 25.47 -15.17 -30.54
C THR A 38 25.68 -13.66 -30.48
N PRO A 39 26.24 -13.14 -29.38
CA PRO A 39 26.63 -11.72 -29.28
C PRO A 39 27.66 -11.28 -30.34
N ALA A 40 28.38 -12.24 -30.93
CA ALA A 40 29.37 -11.99 -31.98
C ALA A 40 28.72 -11.64 -33.32
N ASP A 41 27.47 -12.06 -33.57
CA ASP A 41 26.74 -11.79 -34.83
C ASP A 41 26.42 -10.31 -34.98
N ASP A 42 26.00 -9.64 -33.89
CA ASP A 42 25.72 -8.20 -33.84
C ASP A 42 25.90 -7.70 -32.39
N PRO A 43 27.09 -7.19 -32.02
CA PRO A 43 27.38 -6.74 -30.67
C PRO A 43 26.50 -5.56 -30.22
N VAL A 44 26.13 -4.67 -31.15
CA VAL A 44 25.31 -3.50 -30.84
C VAL A 44 23.86 -3.91 -30.54
N ALA A 45 23.28 -4.72 -31.41
CA ALA A 45 21.94 -5.23 -31.20
C ALA A 45 21.86 -6.17 -29.99
N SER A 46 22.92 -6.94 -29.69
CA SER A 46 22.99 -7.80 -28.51
C SER A 46 23.02 -6.98 -27.21
N SER A 47 23.77 -5.88 -27.17
CA SER A 47 23.79 -4.98 -26.00
C SER A 47 22.43 -4.30 -25.80
N GLN A 48 21.77 -3.87 -26.88
CA GLN A 48 20.41 -3.32 -26.81
C GLN A 48 19.38 -4.36 -26.34
N ALA A 49 19.46 -5.60 -26.84
CA ALA A 49 18.61 -6.69 -26.41
C ALA A 49 18.77 -6.99 -24.90
N LEU A 50 20.00 -6.91 -24.38
CA LEU A 50 20.28 -7.09 -22.95
C LEU A 50 19.60 -5.98 -22.12
N ILE A 51 19.75 -4.72 -22.52
CA ILE A 51 19.12 -3.56 -21.85
C ILE A 51 17.60 -3.70 -21.84
N LEU A 52 17.01 -4.06 -22.99
CA LEU A 52 15.57 -4.27 -23.11
C LEU A 52 15.09 -5.45 -22.26
N THR A 53 15.87 -6.55 -22.21
CA THR A 53 15.56 -7.70 -21.35
C THR A 53 15.61 -7.29 -19.88
N GLN A 54 16.62 -6.56 -19.46
CA GLN A 54 16.73 -6.05 -18.10
C GLN A 54 15.55 -5.12 -17.76
N SER A 55 15.18 -4.20 -18.64
CA SER A 55 14.03 -3.31 -18.46
C SER A 55 12.72 -4.09 -18.34
N LYS A 56 12.55 -5.13 -19.16
CA LYS A 56 11.40 -6.04 -19.09
C LYS A 56 11.33 -6.78 -17.75
N GLU A 57 12.46 -7.30 -17.26
CA GLU A 57 12.49 -8.01 -15.96
C GLU A 57 12.18 -7.07 -14.80
N VAL A 58 12.71 -5.84 -14.80
CA VAL A 58 12.38 -4.82 -13.81
C VAL A 58 10.87 -4.48 -13.85
N SER A 59 10.32 -4.28 -15.05
CA SER A 59 8.87 -4.04 -15.20
C SER A 59 8.03 -5.21 -14.71
N ALA A 60 8.45 -6.44 -15.00
CA ALA A 60 7.79 -7.64 -14.50
C ALA A 60 7.87 -7.76 -12.97
N GLN A 61 8.97 -7.30 -12.36
CA GLN A 61 9.09 -7.23 -10.91
C GLN A 61 8.11 -6.20 -10.32
N PHE A 62 7.98 -5.01 -10.93
CA PHE A 62 7.00 -4.03 -10.48
C PHE A 62 5.57 -4.55 -10.56
N LEU A 63 5.21 -5.27 -11.62
CA LEU A 63 3.89 -5.90 -11.73
C LEU A 63 3.64 -6.90 -10.59
N ARG A 64 4.59 -7.77 -10.30
CA ARG A 64 4.47 -8.70 -9.17
C ARG A 64 4.33 -7.97 -7.82
N ASN A 65 5.09 -6.90 -7.63
CA ASN A 65 5.00 -6.07 -6.44
C ASN A 65 3.62 -5.41 -6.31
N GLN A 66 3.09 -4.88 -7.41
CA GLN A 66 1.74 -4.30 -7.47
C GLN A 66 0.67 -5.33 -7.11
N ASP A 67 0.75 -6.54 -7.68
CA ASP A 67 -0.19 -7.62 -7.38
C ASP A 67 -0.12 -8.02 -5.90
N THR A 68 1.07 -8.09 -5.33
CA THR A 68 1.27 -8.37 -3.90
C THR A 68 0.62 -7.31 -3.02
N VAL A 69 0.91 -6.03 -3.28
CA VAL A 69 0.34 -4.91 -2.51
C VAL A 69 -1.18 -4.86 -2.67
N LYS A 70 -1.68 -5.06 -3.90
CA LYS A 70 -3.13 -5.12 -4.17
C LYS A 70 -3.80 -6.24 -3.38
N GLY A 71 -3.18 -7.42 -3.30
CA GLY A 71 -3.69 -8.53 -2.50
C GLY A 71 -3.73 -8.19 -1.01
N GLN A 72 -2.66 -7.62 -0.46
CA GLN A 72 -2.57 -7.21 0.93
C GLN A 72 -3.62 -6.14 1.28
N LEU A 73 -3.71 -5.10 0.45
CA LEU A 73 -4.71 -4.03 0.66
C LEU A 73 -6.15 -4.54 0.49
N GLY A 74 -6.38 -5.53 -0.36
CA GLY A 74 -7.69 -6.17 -0.51
C GLY A 74 -8.14 -6.90 0.77
N VAL A 75 -7.21 -7.54 1.48
CA VAL A 75 -7.51 -8.14 2.79
C VAL A 75 -7.81 -7.06 3.83
N VAL A 76 -7.02 -5.99 3.85
CA VAL A 76 -7.27 -4.85 4.75
C VAL A 76 -8.63 -4.22 4.48
N ASP A 77 -8.98 -3.98 3.22
CA ASP A 77 -10.27 -3.41 2.80
C ASP A 77 -11.46 -4.26 3.25
N ALA A 78 -11.35 -5.59 3.12
CA ALA A 78 -12.36 -6.51 3.63
C ALA A 78 -12.54 -6.42 5.16
N GLN A 79 -11.43 -6.28 5.92
CA GLN A 79 -11.49 -6.09 7.38
C GLN A 79 -12.09 -4.74 7.75
N LEU A 80 -11.77 -3.67 7.01
CA LEU A 80 -12.34 -2.35 7.23
C LEU A 80 -13.84 -2.31 6.93
N THR A 81 -14.29 -3.01 5.90
CA THR A 81 -15.72 -3.16 5.60
C THR A 81 -16.45 -3.87 6.75
N ALA A 82 -15.90 -4.99 7.24
CA ALA A 82 -16.47 -5.69 8.38
C ALA A 82 -16.47 -4.84 9.66
N LEU A 83 -15.45 -4.00 9.83
CA LEU A 83 -15.38 -3.05 10.94
C LEU A 83 -16.47 -1.98 10.84
N ASP A 84 -16.70 -1.42 9.65
CA ASP A 84 -17.75 -0.42 9.42
C ASP A 84 -19.14 -0.98 9.72
N ASP A 85 -19.44 -2.18 9.22
CA ASP A 85 -20.70 -2.89 9.52
C ASP A 85 -20.87 -3.13 11.02
N LEU A 86 -19.82 -3.53 11.72
CA LEU A 86 -19.84 -3.71 13.17
C LEU A 86 -20.11 -2.40 13.90
N MET A 87 -19.45 -1.30 13.50
CA MET A 87 -19.63 0.01 14.12
C MET A 87 -21.03 0.57 13.90
N GLN A 88 -21.63 0.32 12.74
CA GLN A 88 -23.03 0.68 12.48
C GLN A 88 -23.97 -0.09 13.42
N ASN A 89 -23.76 -1.38 13.59
CA ASN A 89 -24.53 -2.22 14.52
C ASN A 89 -24.40 -1.72 15.97
N VAL A 90 -23.17 -1.43 16.43
CA VAL A 90 -22.91 -0.86 17.74
C VAL A 90 -23.66 0.47 17.93
N ARG A 91 -23.63 1.35 16.93
CA ARG A 91 -24.35 2.62 16.96
C ARG A 91 -25.86 2.42 17.14
N ASP A 92 -26.45 1.49 16.39
CA ASP A 92 -27.87 1.19 16.51
C ASP A 92 -28.25 0.66 17.89
N LYS A 93 -27.40 -0.22 18.46
CA LYS A 93 -27.56 -0.72 19.83
C LYS A 93 -27.45 0.39 20.89
N VAL A 94 -26.53 1.33 20.73
CA VAL A 94 -26.37 2.49 21.62
C VAL A 94 -27.60 3.41 21.55
N VAL A 95 -28.11 3.67 20.34
CA VAL A 95 -29.36 4.44 20.16
C VAL A 95 -30.53 3.72 20.81
N GLN A 96 -30.65 2.40 20.63
CA GLN A 96 -31.68 1.60 21.30
C GLN A 96 -31.57 1.66 22.82
N ALA A 97 -30.35 1.57 23.40
CA ALA A 97 -30.11 1.68 24.84
C ALA A 97 -30.54 3.03 25.43
N GLY A 98 -30.49 4.10 24.62
CA GLY A 98 -30.95 5.44 25.00
C GLY A 98 -32.45 5.56 25.14
N ASN A 99 -33.25 4.56 24.74
CA ASN A 99 -34.70 4.60 24.88
C ASN A 99 -35.12 4.50 26.38
N THR A 100 -35.83 5.51 26.85
CA THR A 100 -36.27 5.62 28.26
C THR A 100 -37.34 4.61 28.65
N THR A 101 -38.02 3.96 27.70
CA THR A 101 -39.06 2.95 27.94
C THR A 101 -38.48 1.55 28.26
N LEU A 102 -37.20 1.33 28.03
CA LEU A 102 -36.54 0.03 28.30
C LEU A 102 -36.41 -0.20 29.81
N SER A 103 -36.66 -1.43 30.21
CA SER A 103 -36.38 -1.89 31.57
C SER A 103 -34.87 -2.07 31.79
N ASN A 104 -34.42 -2.13 33.06
CA ASN A 104 -33.01 -2.42 33.38
C ASN A 104 -32.59 -3.81 32.87
N ALA A 105 -33.50 -4.79 32.81
CA ALA A 105 -33.24 -6.11 32.30
C ALA A 105 -32.95 -6.05 30.78
N ASP A 106 -33.77 -5.32 30.02
CA ASP A 106 -33.57 -5.14 28.58
C ASP A 106 -32.25 -4.42 28.25
N ARG A 107 -31.92 -3.39 29.05
CA ARG A 107 -30.62 -2.71 28.94
C ARG A 107 -29.45 -3.66 29.25
N GLY A 108 -29.62 -4.57 30.20
CA GLY A 108 -28.63 -5.61 30.52
C GLY A 108 -28.38 -6.56 29.33
N VAL A 109 -29.40 -6.84 28.50
CA VAL A 109 -29.21 -7.62 27.27
C VAL A 109 -28.41 -6.83 26.24
N ILE A 110 -28.70 -5.53 26.07
CA ILE A 110 -27.96 -4.67 25.14
C ILE A 110 -26.47 -4.56 25.57
N VAL A 111 -26.19 -4.48 26.87
CA VAL A 111 -24.81 -4.48 27.37
C VAL A 111 -24.06 -5.74 26.95
N LYS A 112 -24.68 -6.92 27.09
CA LYS A 112 -24.07 -8.19 26.65
C LYS A 112 -23.83 -8.23 25.14
N ASP A 113 -24.75 -7.68 24.34
CA ASP A 113 -24.59 -7.56 22.90
C ASP A 113 -23.41 -6.62 22.54
N LEU A 114 -23.22 -5.54 23.29
CA LEU A 114 -22.10 -4.62 23.12
C LEU A 114 -20.77 -5.25 23.55
N GLU A 115 -20.75 -6.05 24.63
CA GLU A 115 -19.57 -6.82 25.04
C GLU A 115 -19.17 -7.84 23.95
N ALA A 116 -20.15 -8.51 23.34
CA ALA A 116 -19.91 -9.42 22.22
C ALA A 116 -19.36 -8.65 21.00
N SER A 117 -19.93 -7.48 20.69
CA SER A 117 -19.44 -6.61 19.61
C SER A 117 -18.02 -6.12 19.86
N PHE A 118 -17.67 -5.78 21.12
CA PHE A 118 -16.29 -5.43 21.50
C PHE A 118 -15.33 -6.60 21.29
N SER A 119 -15.74 -7.81 21.67
CA SER A 119 -14.93 -9.02 21.42
C SER A 119 -14.71 -9.27 19.92
N GLN A 120 -15.72 -9.03 19.10
CA GLN A 120 -15.62 -9.11 17.65
C GLN A 120 -14.69 -8.03 17.09
N LEU A 121 -14.79 -6.78 17.59
CA LEU A 121 -13.88 -5.70 17.24
C LEU A 121 -12.43 -6.07 17.51
N MET A 122 -12.15 -6.64 18.69
CA MET A 122 -10.82 -7.11 19.04
C MET A 122 -10.32 -8.23 18.13
N GLY A 123 -11.24 -9.07 17.64
CA GLY A 123 -10.92 -10.08 16.62
C GLY A 123 -10.51 -9.46 15.28
N LEU A 124 -11.26 -8.48 14.79
CA LEU A 124 -10.95 -7.75 13.55
C LEU A 124 -9.65 -6.94 13.67
N ALA A 125 -9.45 -6.25 14.80
CA ALA A 125 -8.23 -5.49 15.06
C ALA A 125 -6.97 -6.36 15.17
N ASN A 126 -7.12 -7.65 15.51
CA ASN A 126 -6.06 -8.64 15.55
C ASN A 126 -6.09 -9.61 14.36
N ALA A 127 -6.67 -9.19 13.23
CA ALA A 127 -6.72 -10.01 12.04
C ALA A 127 -5.30 -10.28 11.50
N GLN A 128 -5.11 -11.50 10.98
CA GLN A 128 -3.85 -11.94 10.37
C GLN A 128 -4.03 -12.10 8.86
N ASP A 129 -2.94 -11.96 8.14
CA ASP A 129 -2.87 -12.31 6.72
C ASP A 129 -2.73 -13.83 6.53
N GLY A 130 -2.74 -14.29 5.26
CA GLY A 130 -2.58 -15.71 4.93
C GLY A 130 -1.22 -16.32 5.36
N THR A 131 -0.26 -15.51 5.80
CA THR A 131 1.05 -15.94 6.31
C THR A 131 1.13 -15.99 7.83
N GLY A 132 0.05 -15.59 8.52
CA GLY A 132 0.00 -15.53 9.99
C GLY A 132 0.57 -14.25 10.59
N SER A 133 0.90 -13.24 9.75
CA SER A 133 1.32 -11.93 10.22
C SER A 133 0.11 -11.06 10.54
N TYR A 134 0.16 -10.31 11.64
CA TYR A 134 -0.89 -9.36 11.98
C TYR A 134 -0.91 -8.17 11.02
N LEU A 135 -2.11 -7.82 10.54
CA LEU A 135 -2.31 -6.77 9.53
C LEU A 135 -2.01 -5.38 10.08
N PHE A 136 -2.36 -5.12 11.34
CA PHE A 136 -2.35 -3.80 11.96
C PHE A 136 -1.21 -3.57 12.95
N SER A 137 -0.20 -4.46 13.00
CA SER A 137 0.93 -4.37 13.94
C SER A 137 2.12 -3.53 13.43
N GLY A 138 2.00 -2.90 12.26
CA GLY A 138 3.09 -2.13 11.67
C GLY A 138 4.21 -3.02 11.10
N TYR A 139 5.47 -2.79 11.51
CA TYR A 139 6.61 -3.66 11.16
C TYR A 139 6.64 -4.96 11.96
N GLN A 140 6.02 -4.97 13.15
CA GLN A 140 6.07 -6.11 14.09
C GLN A 140 4.98 -7.15 13.79
N GLY A 141 4.95 -7.70 12.58
CA GLY A 141 3.92 -8.63 12.11
C GLY A 141 3.70 -9.88 12.99
N SER A 142 4.65 -10.26 13.85
CA SER A 142 4.53 -11.39 14.78
C SER A 142 3.92 -11.02 16.14
N VAL A 143 3.81 -9.71 16.44
CA VAL A 143 3.28 -9.23 17.73
C VAL A 143 1.79 -8.95 17.57
N LYS A 144 0.98 -9.49 18.50
CA LYS A 144 -0.46 -9.22 18.57
C LYS A 144 -0.69 -7.74 18.87
N PRO A 145 -1.32 -6.98 17.93
CA PRO A 145 -1.37 -5.53 18.06
C PRO A 145 -2.27 -5.03 19.19
N PHE A 146 -3.39 -5.68 19.46
CA PHE A 146 -4.33 -5.21 20.47
C PHE A 146 -4.58 -6.24 21.57
N SER A 147 -4.51 -5.79 22.82
CA SER A 147 -4.85 -6.57 24.00
C SER A 147 -5.94 -5.86 24.81
N VAL A 148 -6.85 -6.63 25.43
CA VAL A 148 -7.90 -6.09 26.30
C VAL A 148 -7.26 -5.60 27.60
N SER A 149 -7.68 -4.43 28.05
CA SER A 149 -7.32 -3.81 29.32
C SER A 149 -8.60 -3.48 30.10
N ASP A 150 -8.49 -3.24 31.41
CA ASP A 150 -9.63 -2.86 32.27
C ASP A 150 -10.34 -1.57 31.82
N THR A 151 -9.64 -0.71 31.07
CA THR A 151 -10.14 0.58 30.59
C THR A 151 -10.40 0.60 29.09
N GLY A 152 -10.23 -0.53 28.38
CA GLY A 152 -10.41 -0.61 26.93
C GLY A 152 -9.44 -1.56 26.22
N ALA A 153 -8.68 -1.08 25.27
CA ALA A 153 -7.69 -1.84 24.53
C ALA A 153 -6.34 -1.11 24.53
N ASN A 154 -5.25 -1.87 24.69
CA ASN A 154 -3.88 -1.37 24.56
C ASN A 154 -3.29 -1.79 23.21
N TYR A 155 -2.63 -0.86 22.54
CA TYR A 155 -1.90 -1.12 21.30
C TYR A 155 -0.43 -1.46 21.62
N ALA A 156 0.05 -2.57 21.11
CA ALA A 156 1.43 -3.07 21.28
C ALA A 156 2.21 -3.14 19.95
N GLY A 157 1.61 -2.68 18.85
CA GLY A 157 2.28 -2.58 17.55
C GLY A 157 3.14 -1.33 17.43
N ASP A 158 3.65 -1.11 16.23
CA ASP A 158 4.38 0.12 15.86
C ASP A 158 3.67 0.89 14.75
N ASP A 159 4.11 2.14 14.50
CA ASP A 159 3.56 3.04 13.47
C ASP A 159 4.18 2.79 12.06
N GLY A 160 4.87 1.68 11.87
CA GLY A 160 5.63 1.39 10.68
C GLY A 160 4.75 1.05 9.47
N GLN A 161 5.07 1.65 8.33
CA GLN A 161 4.46 1.30 7.05
C GLN A 161 5.46 0.56 6.17
N ARG A 162 5.13 -0.66 5.74
CA ARG A 162 5.94 -1.45 4.83
C ARG A 162 5.77 -0.92 3.41
N LEU A 163 6.77 -0.18 2.94
CA LEU A 163 6.77 0.39 1.60
C LEU A 163 7.30 -0.64 0.59
N VAL A 164 6.54 -0.87 -0.47
CA VAL A 164 6.89 -1.74 -1.58
C VAL A 164 7.05 -0.89 -2.83
N GLN A 165 8.16 -1.09 -3.55
CA GLN A 165 8.41 -0.36 -4.78
C GLN A 165 7.53 -0.94 -5.91
N VAL A 166 6.62 -0.13 -6.44
CA VAL A 166 5.64 -0.50 -7.47
C VAL A 166 5.93 0.11 -8.83
N ASP A 167 6.89 1.04 -8.88
CA ASP A 167 7.40 1.68 -10.10
C ASP A 167 8.81 2.23 -9.82
N ALA A 168 9.52 2.67 -10.85
CA ALA A 168 10.88 3.23 -10.76
C ALA A 168 10.99 4.37 -9.73
N SER A 169 9.96 5.20 -9.60
CA SER A 169 9.90 6.37 -8.72
C SER A 169 8.79 6.31 -7.67
N ARG A 170 8.02 5.22 -7.59
CA ARG A 170 6.84 5.14 -6.72
C ARG A 170 6.90 3.96 -5.77
N GLN A 171 6.67 4.25 -4.50
CA GLN A 171 6.46 3.27 -3.46
C GLN A 171 5.00 3.34 -2.95
N MET A 172 4.44 2.21 -2.54
CA MET A 172 3.13 2.11 -1.92
C MET A 172 3.24 1.39 -0.59
N ALA A 173 2.48 1.85 0.40
CA ALA A 173 2.35 1.13 1.66
C ALA A 173 1.48 -0.11 1.46
N GLY A 174 1.97 -1.26 1.91
CA GLY A 174 1.26 -2.53 1.87
C GLY A 174 0.47 -2.83 3.15
N ASN A 175 0.61 -2.00 4.19
CA ASN A 175 -0.10 -2.14 5.46
C ASN A 175 -0.50 -0.77 6.01
N ILE A 176 -1.45 -0.77 6.95
CA ILE A 176 -1.88 0.41 7.72
C ILE A 176 -1.62 0.08 9.19
N PRO A 177 -0.87 0.91 9.96
CA PRO A 177 -0.67 0.68 11.38
C PRO A 177 -1.96 0.86 12.17
N GLY A 178 -2.16 0.01 13.19
CA GLY A 178 -3.37 0.01 13.99
C GLY A 178 -3.54 1.30 14.81
N SER A 179 -2.45 1.94 15.22
CA SER A 179 -2.50 3.23 15.90
C SER A 179 -3.18 4.32 15.05
N GLU A 180 -2.92 4.35 13.74
CA GLU A 180 -3.50 5.34 12.84
C GLU A 180 -5.00 5.09 12.62
N LEU A 181 -5.40 3.82 12.64
CA LEU A 181 -6.78 3.40 12.39
C LEU A 181 -7.67 3.48 13.64
N PHE A 182 -7.15 3.08 14.82
CA PHE A 182 -7.97 2.89 16.01
C PHE A 182 -7.68 3.92 17.13
N GLU A 183 -6.47 4.50 17.19
CA GLU A 183 -6.10 5.43 18.27
C GLU A 183 -6.10 6.88 17.80
N LYS A 184 -5.54 7.17 16.61
CA LYS A 184 -5.43 8.53 16.08
C LYS A 184 -6.68 8.95 15.30
N ILE A 185 -7.87 8.58 15.80
CA ILE A 185 -9.13 8.98 15.19
C ILE A 185 -9.28 10.50 15.34
N ARG A 186 -9.44 11.18 14.22
CA ARG A 186 -9.70 12.62 14.22
C ARG A 186 -11.09 12.88 14.77
N ASN A 187 -11.16 13.39 15.99
CA ASN A 187 -12.40 13.84 16.61
C ASN A 187 -12.88 15.17 15.96
N GLY A 188 -13.25 15.11 14.70
CA GLY A 188 -13.73 16.29 13.99
C GLY A 188 -15.15 16.06 13.50
N ASN A 189 -16.15 16.65 14.18
CA ASN A 189 -17.52 16.74 13.70
C ASN A 189 -17.77 17.98 12.81
N GLY A 190 -16.69 18.66 12.34
CA GLY A 190 -16.78 19.92 11.60
C GLY A 190 -17.07 21.14 12.46
N THR A 191 -17.23 21.00 13.77
CA THR A 191 -17.36 22.12 14.72
C THR A 191 -16.06 22.29 15.50
N PHE A 192 -15.62 23.52 15.65
CA PHE A 192 -14.48 23.87 16.51
C PHE A 192 -14.97 24.67 17.71
N VAL A 193 -14.36 24.41 18.84
CA VAL A 193 -14.59 25.20 20.04
C VAL A 193 -13.45 26.18 20.17
N THR A 194 -13.77 27.46 20.15
CA THR A 194 -12.80 28.50 20.46
C THR A 194 -12.75 28.64 21.97
N SER A 195 -11.57 28.43 22.55
CA SER A 195 -11.33 28.75 23.95
C SER A 195 -10.51 30.03 24.05
N ASN A 196 -10.71 30.75 25.15
CA ASN A 196 -9.90 31.91 25.46
C ASN A 196 -8.44 31.47 25.67
N GLY A 197 -7.53 31.91 24.82
CA GLY A 197 -6.12 31.54 24.83
C GLY A 197 -5.29 32.17 25.94
N GLY A 198 -5.91 32.60 27.02
CA GLY A 198 -5.22 33.26 28.13
C GLY A 198 -4.79 34.72 27.85
N ASN A 199 -5.19 35.26 26.71
CA ASN A 199 -4.87 36.63 26.28
C ASN A 199 -6.05 37.57 26.52
N VAL A 200 -6.58 37.53 27.76
CA VAL A 200 -7.67 38.40 28.21
C VAL A 200 -7.06 39.54 29.02
N ASP A 201 -7.35 40.77 28.65
CA ASP A 201 -7.01 41.92 29.48
C ASP A 201 -7.90 42.01 30.71
N LEU A 202 -7.60 42.94 31.61
CA LEU A 202 -8.38 43.18 32.83
C LEU A 202 -9.83 43.62 32.56
N SER A 203 -10.15 43.98 31.31
CA SER A 203 -11.52 44.34 30.90
C SER A 203 -12.35 43.13 30.41
N GLY A 204 -11.76 41.93 30.35
CA GLY A 204 -12.43 40.73 29.89
C GLY A 204 -12.56 40.60 28.38
N ILE A 205 -11.91 41.47 27.60
CA ILE A 205 -11.95 41.42 26.14
C ILE A 205 -10.96 40.38 25.63
N ASN A 206 -11.48 39.47 24.82
CA ASN A 206 -10.67 38.47 24.15
C ASN A 206 -9.96 39.08 22.92
N HIS A 207 -8.64 39.12 22.94
CA HIS A 207 -7.80 39.66 21.87
C HIS A 207 -7.44 38.60 20.80
N GLY A 208 -8.27 37.57 20.62
CA GLY A 208 -8.27 36.81 19.38
C GLY A 208 -7.30 35.65 19.24
N SER A 209 -6.84 35.03 20.31
CA SER A 209 -6.21 33.72 20.16
C SER A 209 -7.27 32.62 20.26
N ALA A 210 -7.54 31.93 19.16
CA ALA A 210 -8.38 30.74 19.12
C ALA A 210 -7.49 29.50 19.09
N ILE A 211 -7.78 28.52 19.95
CA ILE A 211 -7.23 27.18 19.81
C ILE A 211 -8.19 26.43 18.85
N ILE A 212 -7.67 26.12 17.68
CA ILE A 212 -8.40 25.37 16.69
C ILE A 212 -8.07 23.89 16.91
N ASP A 213 -9.08 23.06 17.11
CA ASP A 213 -8.88 21.63 17.23
C ASP A 213 -8.26 21.09 15.91
N LYS A 214 -7.24 20.22 16.05
CA LYS A 214 -6.44 19.69 14.93
C LYS A 214 -7.24 18.85 13.93
N GLY A 215 -8.54 18.65 14.16
CA GLY A 215 -9.45 17.93 13.27
C GLY A 215 -10.03 18.74 12.11
N LEU A 216 -9.80 20.07 12.08
CA LEU A 216 -10.35 20.91 11.02
C LEU A 216 -9.45 20.93 9.78
N SER A 217 -10.05 20.66 8.63
CA SER A 217 -9.41 20.90 7.34
C SER A 217 -9.14 22.39 7.17
N LEU A 218 -7.92 22.77 6.75
CA LEU A 218 -7.52 24.15 6.46
C LEU A 218 -8.42 24.87 5.46
N ILE A 219 -9.21 24.12 4.67
CA ILE A 219 -10.17 24.66 3.69
C ILE A 219 -11.31 25.42 4.37
N HIS A 220 -11.73 25.04 5.58
CA HIS A 220 -12.80 25.72 6.31
C HIS A 220 -12.34 27.00 7.03
N ILE A 221 -11.05 27.26 7.12
CA ILE A 221 -10.48 28.42 7.79
C ILE A 221 -10.32 29.61 6.81
N SER A 222 -10.27 29.33 5.50
CA SER A 222 -9.94 30.31 4.47
C SER A 222 -11.17 30.96 3.78
N GLU A 223 -12.38 30.57 4.15
CA GLU A 223 -13.59 31.17 3.57
C GLU A 223 -14.04 32.36 4.43
N PRO A 224 -13.75 33.60 4.01
CA PRO A 224 -14.25 34.77 4.74
C PRO A 224 -15.78 34.81 4.58
N THR A 225 -16.49 34.64 5.68
CA THR A 225 -17.91 35.00 5.75
C THR A 225 -18.06 36.44 5.30
N ARG A 226 -18.60 36.67 4.09
CA ARG A 226 -18.99 37.98 3.65
C ARG A 226 -20.11 38.45 4.59
N PRO A 227 -19.98 39.61 5.24
CA PRO A 227 -21.11 40.19 5.92
C PRO A 227 -22.11 40.66 4.87
N TYR A 228 -23.37 40.32 5.05
CA TYR A 228 -24.48 40.89 4.34
C TYR A 228 -24.69 42.35 4.73
#